data_bde09bab520314f110693a465f558eb6
#
_entry.id   bde09bab520314f110693a465f558eb6
#
_cell.length_a   1.000
_cell.length_b   1.000
_cell.length_c   1.000
_cell.angle_alpha   90.00
_cell.angle_beta   90.00
_cell.angle_gamma   90.00
#
_symmetry.space_group_name_H-M   'P 1'
#
loop_
_entity.id
_entity.type
_entity.pdbx_description
1 polymer ?
#
loop_
_entity_poly.entity_id
_entity_poly.type
_entity_poly.pdbx_seq_one_letter_code
_entity_poly.pdbx_strand_id
1 'polypeptide(L)'
;MELDYFEIGKRLARRRKDLGLKQTVVCERAGINDKYLSCIERAASIPSLDVVMRLSFALDCTPDEFLVGSVKYDDAQWRDVAELLRNMNTKKLDLAKNFLLWLNKQEL
;
A
#
# COMPACT_ATOMS: atom_id res chain seq x y z
N MET A 1 12.27 -6.81 8.59
CA MET A 1 11.30 -5.91 7.91
C MET A 1 10.61 -5.05 8.94
N GLU A 2 10.52 -3.78 8.69
CA GLU A 2 9.91 -2.81 9.57
C GLU A 2 8.99 -1.90 8.76
N LEU A 3 7.77 -1.64 9.26
CA LEU A 3 6.83 -0.75 8.60
C LEU A 3 7.18 0.71 8.87
N ASP A 4 7.07 1.53 7.84
CA ASP A 4 7.25 2.97 7.94
C ASP A 4 5.88 3.64 8.05
N TYR A 5 5.44 3.91 9.28
CA TYR A 5 4.14 4.53 9.53
C TYR A 5 4.05 5.94 8.97
N PHE A 6 5.17 6.60 8.81
CA PHE A 6 5.24 7.91 8.17
C PHE A 6 4.83 7.80 6.69
N GLU A 7 5.36 6.81 5.99
CA GLU A 7 5.02 6.55 4.59
C GLU A 7 3.56 6.08 4.45
N ILE A 8 3.08 5.26 5.37
CA ILE A 8 1.69 4.83 5.38
C ILE A 8 0.76 6.04 5.46
N GLY A 9 1.03 6.94 6.41
CA GLY A 9 0.25 8.16 6.58
C GLY A 9 0.27 9.05 5.36
N LYS A 10 1.44 9.22 4.73
CA LYS A 10 1.59 10.01 3.51
C LYS A 10 0.81 9.42 2.34
N ARG A 11 0.84 8.11 2.19
CA ARG A 11 0.13 7.43 1.10
C ARG A 11 -1.38 7.52 1.28
N LEU A 12 -1.87 7.40 2.51
CA LEU A 12 -3.28 7.62 2.83
C LEU A 12 -3.71 9.05 2.48
N ALA A 13 -2.95 10.03 2.91
CA ALA A 13 -3.24 11.43 2.64
C ALA A 13 -3.21 11.75 1.15
N ARG A 14 -2.22 11.20 0.44
CA ARG A 14 -2.10 11.39 -1.01
C ARG A 14 -3.31 10.82 -1.75
N ARG A 15 -3.68 9.59 -1.42
CA ARG A 15 -4.85 8.96 -2.04
C ARG A 15 -6.12 9.76 -1.79
N ARG A 16 -6.30 10.21 -0.55
CA ARG A 16 -7.44 11.06 -0.19
C ARG A 16 -7.49 12.33 -1.04
N LYS A 17 -6.35 13.01 -1.16
CA LYS A 17 -6.25 14.26 -1.94
C LYS A 17 -6.44 14.02 -3.42
N ASP A 18 -5.91 12.92 -3.96
CA ASP A 18 -6.08 12.56 -5.37
C ASP A 18 -7.56 12.33 -5.71
N LEU A 19 -8.33 11.81 -4.77
CA LEU A 19 -9.77 11.66 -4.93
C LEU A 19 -10.55 12.94 -4.64
N GLY A 20 -9.90 14.01 -4.23
CA GLY A 20 -10.54 15.28 -3.89
C GLY A 20 -11.37 15.22 -2.62
N LEU A 21 -11.06 14.31 -1.70
CA LEU A 21 -11.85 14.10 -0.49
C LEU A 21 -11.28 14.85 0.71
N LYS A 22 -12.17 15.42 1.51
CA LYS A 22 -11.81 15.99 2.81
C LYS A 22 -11.66 14.88 3.83
N GLN A 23 -10.87 15.13 4.89
CA GLN A 23 -10.73 14.16 6.00
C GLN A 23 -12.08 13.75 6.58
N THR A 24 -13.00 14.71 6.76
CA THR A 24 -14.33 14.42 7.31
C THR A 24 -15.10 13.39 6.50
N VAL A 25 -15.03 13.48 5.17
CA VAL A 25 -15.72 12.54 4.29
C VAL A 25 -15.15 11.13 4.44
N VAL A 26 -13.81 11.02 4.46
CA VAL A 26 -13.14 9.73 4.64
C VAL A 26 -13.49 9.13 6.00
N CYS A 27 -13.52 9.95 7.05
CA CYS A 27 -13.87 9.51 8.40
C CYS A 27 -15.28 8.97 8.47
N GLU A 28 -16.25 9.62 7.82
CA GLU A 28 -17.62 9.13 7.75
C GLU A 28 -17.70 7.76 7.07
N ARG A 29 -16.99 7.61 5.95
CA ARG A 29 -16.97 6.35 5.20
C ARG A 29 -16.29 5.22 5.97
N ALA A 30 -15.22 5.54 6.69
CA ALA A 30 -14.42 4.54 7.42
C ALA A 30 -14.94 4.28 8.85
N GLY A 31 -15.85 5.12 9.35
CA GLY A 31 -16.36 4.98 10.70
C GLY A 31 -15.34 5.31 11.78
N ILE A 32 -14.48 6.31 11.54
CA ILE A 32 -13.49 6.81 12.50
C ILE A 32 -13.68 8.31 12.70
N ASN A 33 -13.10 8.86 13.78
CA ASN A 33 -13.20 10.30 14.01
C ASN A 33 -12.07 11.06 13.30
N ASP A 34 -12.30 12.37 13.10
CA ASP A 34 -11.38 13.24 12.35
C ASP A 34 -10.01 13.34 13.01
N LYS A 35 -9.97 13.39 14.32
CA LYS A 35 -8.72 13.49 15.08
C LYS A 35 -7.86 12.25 14.84
N TYR A 36 -8.47 11.06 14.83
CA TYR A 36 -7.76 9.81 14.62
C TYR A 36 -7.15 9.75 13.21
N LEU A 37 -7.94 10.09 12.19
CA LEU A 37 -7.42 10.11 10.81
C LEU A 37 -6.27 11.11 10.68
N SER A 38 -6.41 12.30 11.24
CA SER A 38 -5.34 13.30 11.22
C SER A 38 -4.06 12.77 11.88
N CYS A 39 -4.18 12.06 12.99
CA CYS A 39 -3.04 11.44 13.67
C CYS A 39 -2.40 10.34 12.82
N ILE A 40 -3.20 9.54 12.14
CA ILE A 40 -2.68 8.47 11.26
C ILE A 40 -1.91 9.10 10.09
N GLU A 41 -2.45 10.12 9.45
CA GLU A 41 -1.79 10.78 8.31
C GLU A 41 -0.48 11.43 8.70
N ARG A 42 -0.33 11.87 9.96
CA ARG A 42 0.90 12.47 10.50
C ARG A 42 1.82 11.47 11.20
N ALA A 43 1.46 10.21 11.23
CA ALA A 43 2.17 9.14 11.95
C ALA A 43 2.24 9.39 13.47
N ALA A 44 1.29 10.13 14.00
CA ALA A 44 1.15 10.33 15.45
C ALA A 44 0.39 9.18 16.11
N SER A 45 -0.32 8.38 15.32
CA SER A 45 -1.01 7.16 15.78
C SER A 45 -0.80 6.04 14.76
N ILE A 46 -0.72 4.82 15.25
CA ILE A 46 -0.60 3.62 14.43
C ILE A 46 -2.00 3.07 14.19
N PRO A 47 -2.45 2.94 12.93
CA PRO A 47 -3.77 2.38 12.67
C PRO A 47 -3.77 0.88 12.94
N SER A 48 -4.88 0.36 13.46
CA SER A 48 -5.08 -1.07 13.55
C SER A 48 -5.30 -1.66 12.16
N LEU A 49 -5.13 -2.97 12.02
CA LEU A 49 -5.39 -3.64 10.75
C LEU A 49 -6.85 -3.42 10.29
N ASP A 50 -7.79 -3.47 11.21
CA ASP A 50 -9.20 -3.20 10.93
C ASP A 50 -9.40 -1.80 10.36
N VAL A 51 -8.76 -0.80 10.95
CA VAL A 51 -8.85 0.58 10.47
C VAL A 51 -8.20 0.74 9.10
N VAL A 52 -7.08 0.09 8.84
CA VAL A 52 -6.45 0.09 7.51
C VAL A 52 -7.41 -0.46 6.46
N MET A 53 -8.11 -1.55 6.77
CA MET A 53 -9.10 -2.13 5.86
C MET A 53 -10.26 -1.16 5.60
N ARG A 54 -10.79 -0.53 6.64
CA ARG A 54 -11.88 0.45 6.50
C ARG A 54 -11.45 1.65 5.67
N LEU A 55 -10.23 2.14 5.88
CA LEU A 55 -9.69 3.24 5.09
C LEU A 55 -9.51 2.85 3.62
N SER A 56 -9.10 1.61 3.36
CA SER A 56 -8.98 1.11 1.99
C SER A 56 -10.31 1.14 1.27
N PHE A 57 -11.39 0.67 1.90
CA PHE A 57 -12.73 0.75 1.33
C PHE A 57 -13.18 2.20 1.14
N ALA A 58 -12.92 3.05 2.13
CA ALA A 58 -13.31 4.46 2.06
C ALA A 58 -12.60 5.21 0.92
N LEU A 59 -11.39 4.80 0.59
CA LEU A 59 -10.55 5.42 -0.44
C LEU A 59 -10.57 4.64 -1.76
N ASP A 60 -11.43 3.64 -1.86
CA ASP A 60 -11.63 2.84 -3.07
C ASP A 60 -10.33 2.25 -3.61
N CYS A 61 -9.59 1.60 -2.74
CA CYS A 61 -8.33 0.94 -3.09
C CYS A 61 -8.10 -0.26 -2.18
N THR A 62 -6.96 -0.92 -2.35
CA THR A 62 -6.58 -2.08 -1.55
C THR A 62 -5.54 -1.68 -0.50
N PRO A 63 -5.44 -2.41 0.64
CA PRO A 63 -4.50 -2.07 1.70
C PRO A 63 -3.04 -2.08 1.27
N ASP A 64 -2.68 -2.91 0.30
CA ASP A 64 -1.30 -3.00 -0.19
C ASP A 64 -0.79 -1.69 -0.77
N GLU A 65 -1.66 -0.83 -1.27
CA GLU A 65 -1.27 0.51 -1.75
C GLU A 65 -0.63 1.35 -0.65
N PHE A 66 -1.05 1.15 0.59
CA PHE A 66 -0.48 1.88 1.73
C PHE A 66 0.67 1.12 2.37
N LEU A 67 0.59 -0.20 2.43
CA LEU A 67 1.48 -1.04 3.23
C LEU A 67 2.74 -1.46 2.49
N VAL A 68 2.61 -1.97 1.26
CA VAL A 68 3.74 -2.56 0.52
C VAL A 68 4.81 -1.52 0.22
N GLY A 69 4.43 -0.34 -0.19
CA GLY A 69 5.38 0.73 -0.47
C GLY A 69 5.95 1.41 0.76
N SER A 70 5.56 0.98 1.96
CA SER A 70 5.94 1.62 3.23
C SER A 70 6.91 0.78 4.06
N VAL A 71 7.55 -0.20 3.46
CA VAL A 71 8.52 -1.06 4.14
C VAL A 71 9.88 -0.38 4.15
N LYS A 72 10.50 -0.32 5.33
CA LYS A 72 11.82 0.30 5.53
C LYS A 72 12.95 -0.67 5.18
N TYR A 73 13.17 -0.90 3.90
CA TYR A 73 14.38 -1.57 3.42
C TYR A 73 14.63 -1.13 1.98
N ASP A 74 15.85 -1.32 1.51
CA ASP A 74 16.22 -0.95 0.14
C ASP A 74 15.63 -1.96 -0.83
N ASP A 75 14.57 -1.57 -1.49
CA ASP A 75 13.81 -2.42 -2.39
C ASP A 75 13.60 -1.80 -3.78
N ALA A 76 14.42 -0.82 -4.15
CA ALA A 76 14.28 -0.15 -5.44
C ALA A 76 14.30 -1.15 -6.60
N GLN A 77 15.22 -2.12 -6.55
CA GLN A 77 15.32 -3.18 -7.56
C GLN A 77 14.07 -4.07 -7.57
N TRP A 78 13.56 -4.37 -6.39
CA TRP A 78 12.33 -5.16 -6.26
C TRP A 78 11.14 -4.46 -6.90
N ARG A 79 11.00 -3.15 -6.70
CA ARG A 79 9.92 -2.36 -7.28
C ARG A 79 9.98 -2.34 -8.80
N ASP A 80 11.16 -2.21 -9.36
CA ASP A 80 11.36 -2.22 -10.82
C ASP A 80 10.87 -3.55 -11.41
N VAL A 81 11.21 -4.66 -10.77
CA VAL A 81 10.78 -5.99 -11.20
C VAL A 81 9.27 -6.14 -11.05
N ALA A 82 8.70 -5.70 -9.93
CA ALA A 82 7.27 -5.76 -9.69
C ALA A 82 6.49 -4.98 -10.75
N GLU A 83 7.00 -3.81 -11.15
CA GLU A 83 6.36 -2.98 -12.18
C GLU A 83 6.35 -3.68 -13.53
N LEU A 84 7.44 -4.37 -13.88
CA LEU A 84 7.49 -5.16 -15.11
C LEU A 84 6.42 -6.25 -15.10
N LEU A 85 6.27 -6.95 -13.98
CA LEU A 85 5.27 -8.02 -13.84
C LEU A 85 3.85 -7.47 -13.94
N ARG A 86 3.60 -6.31 -13.37
CA ARG A 86 2.27 -5.68 -13.34
C ARG A 86 1.76 -5.34 -14.73
N ASN A 87 2.65 -5.03 -15.66
CA ASN A 87 2.30 -4.63 -17.03
C ASN A 87 2.21 -5.81 -17.99
N MET A 88 2.40 -7.04 -17.53
CA MET A 88 2.34 -8.23 -18.38
C MET A 88 0.92 -8.75 -18.55
N ASN A 89 0.61 -9.26 -19.75
CA ASN A 89 -0.63 -9.99 -19.97
C ASN A 89 -0.53 -11.37 -19.29
N THR A 90 -1.65 -12.10 -19.24
CA THR A 90 -1.73 -13.39 -18.54
C THR A 90 -0.69 -14.39 -19.05
N LYS A 91 -0.49 -14.45 -20.36
CA LYS A 91 0.44 -15.40 -21.00
C LYS A 91 1.88 -15.10 -20.60
N LYS A 92 2.28 -13.83 -20.66
CA LYS A 92 3.62 -13.41 -20.25
C LYS A 92 3.82 -13.57 -18.75
N LEU A 93 2.78 -13.30 -17.96
CA LEU A 93 2.85 -13.44 -16.51
C LEU A 93 3.08 -14.90 -16.11
N ASP A 94 2.42 -15.86 -16.76
CA ASP A 94 2.63 -17.29 -16.51
C ASP A 94 4.07 -17.71 -16.81
N LEU A 95 4.62 -17.24 -17.93
CA LEU A 95 6.01 -17.53 -18.30
C LEU A 95 6.98 -16.91 -17.26
N ALA A 96 6.72 -15.67 -16.85
CA ALA A 96 7.54 -15.00 -15.85
C ALA A 96 7.48 -15.76 -14.51
N LYS A 97 6.31 -16.20 -14.11
CA LYS A 97 6.13 -16.98 -12.88
C LYS A 97 6.95 -18.28 -12.92
N ASN A 98 6.88 -19.02 -14.03
CA ASN A 98 7.63 -20.26 -14.19
C ASN A 98 9.14 -20.00 -14.13
N PHE A 99 9.60 -18.93 -14.77
CA PHE A 99 11.00 -18.54 -14.72
C PHE A 99 11.44 -18.20 -13.31
N LEU A 100 10.64 -17.43 -12.57
CA LEU A 100 10.94 -17.06 -11.20
C LEU A 100 10.99 -18.27 -10.27
N LEU A 101 10.08 -19.23 -10.46
CA LEU A 101 10.08 -20.48 -9.68
C LEU A 101 11.36 -21.28 -9.96
N TRP A 102 11.80 -21.35 -11.22
CA TRP A 102 13.05 -22.00 -11.57
C TRP A 102 14.23 -21.28 -10.94
N LEU A 103 14.27 -19.94 -11.09
CA LEU A 103 15.36 -19.12 -10.56
C LEU A 103 15.49 -19.26 -9.04
N ASN A 104 14.37 -19.34 -8.35
CA ASN A 104 14.35 -19.46 -6.89
C ASN A 104 14.97 -20.76 -6.39
N LYS A 105 15.04 -21.79 -7.25
CA LYS A 105 15.69 -23.07 -6.91
C LYS A 105 17.19 -23.08 -7.16
N GLN A 106 17.71 -22.04 -7.78
CA GLN A 106 19.15 -21.95 -8.09
C GLN A 106 19.91 -21.40 -6.89
N GLU A 107 21.09 -21.95 -6.67
CA GLU A 107 22.03 -21.44 -5.66
C GLU A 107 23.05 -20.52 -6.35
N LEU A 108 22.72 -19.25 -6.33
CA LEU A 108 23.58 -18.24 -6.97
C LEU A 108 24.27 -17.36 -5.92
#